data_b14949801e4e5b585aeebf62d505bffd
#
_entry.id   b14949801e4e5b585aeebf62d505bffd
#
_cell.length_a   1.000
_cell.length_b   1.000
_cell.length_c   1.000
_cell.angle_alpha   90.00
_cell.angle_beta   90.00
_cell.angle_gamma   90.00
#
_symmetry.space_group_name_H-M   'P 1'
#
loop_
_entity.id
_entity.type
_entity.pdbx_description
1 polymer ?
#
loop_
_entity_poly.entity_id
_entity_poly.type
_entity_poly.pdbx_seq_one_letter_code
_entity_poly.pdbx_strand_id
1 'polypeptide(L)'
;MKTVRTLLYVFSAFFMLSAVFLFLPWDWLNAFMALFGEYVFPHDSLVQYTVRMMLALTFWFGVLMAAAVYRAENDPLFPLILGLTFLSLAPVTVGLVWVYQLPLLFYIDAVSSVVIGMLFLVYRSLRMS
;
A
#
# COMPACT_ATOMS: atom_id res chain seq x y z
N MET A 1 2.86 20.70 8.20
CA MET A 1 2.39 19.70 9.18
C MET A 1 1.00 19.16 8.84
N LYS A 2 -0.01 20.01 8.83
CA LYS A 2 -1.39 19.58 8.50
C LYS A 2 -1.50 18.89 7.14
N THR A 3 -0.80 19.39 6.13
CA THR A 3 -0.82 18.82 4.78
C THR A 3 -0.26 17.40 4.76
N VAL A 4 0.87 17.15 5.41
CA VAL A 4 1.49 15.82 5.49
C VAL A 4 0.56 14.86 6.21
N ARG A 5 -0.01 15.28 7.34
CA ARG A 5 -0.98 14.49 8.09
C ARG A 5 -2.20 14.10 7.24
N THR A 6 -2.75 15.08 6.51
CA THR A 6 -3.90 14.85 5.64
C THR A 6 -3.55 13.87 4.52
N LEU A 7 -2.38 14.03 3.88
CA LEU A 7 -1.93 13.11 2.83
C LEU A 7 -1.79 11.68 3.36
N LEU A 8 -1.23 11.50 4.56
CA LEU A 8 -1.10 10.19 5.16
C LEU A 8 -2.46 9.55 5.44
N TYR A 9 -3.44 10.32 5.92
CA TYR A 9 -4.80 9.82 6.10
C TYR A 9 -5.48 9.47 4.77
N VAL A 10 -5.23 10.25 3.72
CA VAL A 10 -5.76 9.94 2.39
C VAL A 10 -5.18 8.63 1.87
N PHE A 11 -3.87 8.43 1.94
CA PHE A 11 -3.25 7.17 1.56
C PHE A 11 -3.76 6.00 2.40
N SER A 12 -3.92 6.22 3.70
CA SER A 12 -4.50 5.23 4.62
C SER A 12 -5.90 4.81 4.18
N ALA A 13 -6.74 5.79 3.82
CA ALA A 13 -8.09 5.53 3.32
C ALA A 13 -8.07 4.74 2.00
N PHE A 14 -7.16 5.06 1.09
CA PHE A 14 -6.98 4.30 -0.15
C PHE A 14 -6.65 2.84 0.13
N PHE A 15 -5.75 2.58 1.07
CA PHE A 15 -5.40 1.21 1.45
C PHE A 15 -6.60 0.49 2.08
N MET A 16 -7.37 1.18 2.90
CA MET A 16 -8.57 0.59 3.51
C MET A 16 -9.68 0.29 2.50
N LEU A 17 -9.71 0.98 1.35
CA LEU A 17 -10.65 0.68 0.27
C LEU A 17 -10.44 -0.72 -0.32
N SER A 18 -9.28 -1.34 -0.11
CA SER A 18 -9.04 -2.72 -0.55
C SER A 18 -10.00 -3.72 0.06
N ALA A 19 -10.61 -3.40 1.22
CA ALA A 19 -11.65 -4.22 1.82
C ALA A 19 -12.89 -4.36 0.92
N VAL A 20 -13.22 -3.33 0.16
CA VAL A 20 -14.32 -3.39 -0.81
C VAL A 20 -14.01 -4.41 -1.90
N PHE A 21 -12.79 -4.35 -2.44
CA PHE A 21 -12.33 -5.29 -3.49
C PHE A 21 -12.21 -6.72 -2.97
N LEU A 22 -11.92 -6.90 -1.68
CA LEU A 22 -11.83 -8.22 -1.05
C LEU A 22 -13.13 -9.03 -1.21
N PHE A 23 -14.28 -8.36 -1.14
CA PHE A 23 -15.59 -8.99 -1.18
C PHE A 23 -16.23 -8.99 -2.58
N LEU A 24 -15.58 -8.40 -3.59
CA LEU A 24 -16.10 -8.40 -4.95
C LEU A 24 -16.01 -9.79 -5.59
N PRO A 25 -16.96 -10.13 -6.50
CA PRO A 25 -16.85 -11.33 -7.31
C PRO A 25 -15.56 -11.33 -8.13
N TRP A 26 -14.99 -12.52 -8.38
CA TRP A 26 -13.72 -12.65 -9.08
C TRP A 26 -13.75 -12.03 -10.50
N ASP A 27 -14.86 -12.19 -11.20
CA ASP A 27 -15.00 -11.64 -12.54
C ASP A 27 -14.98 -10.11 -12.55
N TRP A 28 -15.50 -9.48 -11.50
CA TRP A 28 -15.44 -8.03 -11.33
C TRP A 28 -14.03 -7.54 -11.06
N LEU A 29 -13.25 -8.27 -10.27
CA LEU A 29 -11.84 -7.98 -10.04
C LEU A 29 -11.04 -8.06 -11.34
N ASN A 30 -11.28 -9.09 -12.15
CA ASN A 30 -10.65 -9.23 -13.46
C ASN A 30 -11.04 -8.10 -14.40
N ALA A 31 -12.32 -7.71 -14.42
CA ALA A 31 -12.78 -6.59 -15.23
C ALA A 31 -12.12 -5.27 -14.83
N PHE A 32 -11.98 -5.05 -13.54
CA PHE A 32 -11.28 -3.86 -13.00
C PHE A 32 -9.81 -3.86 -13.42
N MET A 33 -9.12 -4.99 -13.29
CA MET A 33 -7.70 -5.10 -13.68
C MET A 33 -7.51 -4.95 -15.19
N ALA A 34 -8.48 -5.36 -15.99
CA ALA A 34 -8.44 -5.19 -17.45
C ALA A 34 -8.44 -3.72 -17.89
N LEU A 35 -8.91 -2.79 -17.04
CA LEU A 35 -8.83 -1.35 -17.32
C LEU A 35 -7.40 -0.83 -17.33
N PHE A 36 -6.48 -1.51 -16.64
CA PHE A 36 -5.08 -1.11 -16.50
C PHE A 36 -4.12 -1.87 -17.41
N GLY A 37 -4.61 -2.86 -18.15
CA GLY A 37 -3.77 -3.65 -19.07
C GLY A 37 -4.48 -4.92 -19.55
N GLU A 38 -3.76 -5.72 -20.35
CA GLU A 38 -4.27 -6.97 -20.88
C GLU A 38 -4.09 -8.16 -19.94
N TYR A 39 -3.65 -7.91 -18.71
CA TYR A 39 -3.39 -8.97 -17.75
C TYR A 39 -4.70 -9.46 -17.12
N VAL A 40 -4.95 -10.76 -17.24
CA VAL A 40 -6.12 -11.43 -16.65
C VAL A 40 -5.62 -12.47 -15.64
N PHE A 41 -6.12 -12.39 -14.40
CA PHE A 41 -5.81 -13.42 -13.40
C PHE A 41 -6.54 -14.73 -13.73
N PRO A 42 -5.84 -15.88 -13.68
CA PRO A 42 -6.48 -17.17 -13.90
C PRO A 42 -7.49 -17.49 -12.79
N HIS A 43 -8.49 -18.33 -13.13
CA HIS A 43 -9.51 -18.79 -12.17
C HIS A 43 -8.99 -19.92 -11.25
N ASP A 44 -7.75 -19.87 -10.86
CA ASP A 44 -7.13 -20.83 -9.95
C ASP A 44 -7.44 -20.47 -8.49
N SER A 45 -7.81 -21.44 -7.69
CA SER A 45 -8.16 -21.24 -6.28
C SER A 45 -7.01 -20.63 -5.46
N LEU A 46 -5.78 -21.04 -5.75
CA LEU A 46 -4.60 -20.50 -5.07
C LEU A 46 -4.37 -19.04 -5.43
N VAL A 47 -4.53 -18.69 -6.70
CA VAL A 47 -4.41 -17.30 -7.17
C VAL A 47 -5.49 -16.43 -6.52
N GLN A 48 -6.74 -16.89 -6.49
CA GLN A 48 -7.83 -16.17 -5.84
C GLN A 48 -7.56 -15.96 -4.34
N TYR A 49 -7.12 -17.01 -3.65
CA TYR A 49 -6.73 -16.91 -2.24
C TYR A 49 -5.63 -15.88 -2.04
N THR A 50 -4.56 -15.95 -2.82
CA THR A 50 -3.41 -15.06 -2.71
C THR A 50 -3.80 -13.61 -2.93
N VAL A 51 -4.57 -13.32 -3.98
CA VAL A 51 -5.04 -11.95 -4.27
C VAL A 51 -5.91 -11.43 -3.13
N ARG A 52 -6.83 -12.25 -2.62
CA ARG A 52 -7.70 -11.83 -1.52
C ARG A 52 -6.92 -11.62 -0.22
N MET A 53 -5.93 -12.44 0.05
CA MET A 53 -5.04 -12.24 1.21
C MET A 53 -4.23 -10.96 1.08
N MET A 54 -3.74 -10.64 -0.12
CA MET A 54 -3.04 -9.37 -0.36
C MET A 54 -3.96 -8.17 -0.13
N LEU A 55 -5.21 -8.25 -0.57
CA LEU A 55 -6.20 -7.20 -0.33
C LEU A 55 -6.49 -7.02 1.16
N ALA A 56 -6.61 -8.12 1.91
CA ALA A 56 -6.82 -8.09 3.35
C ALA A 56 -5.61 -7.46 4.07
N LEU A 57 -4.39 -7.84 3.69
CA LEU A 57 -3.17 -7.27 4.25
C LEU A 57 -3.05 -5.78 3.92
N THR A 58 -3.41 -5.38 2.72
CA THR A 58 -3.42 -3.97 2.32
C THR A 58 -4.40 -3.15 3.18
N PHE A 59 -5.57 -3.70 3.46
CA PHE A 59 -6.52 -3.07 4.37
C PHE A 59 -5.89 -2.85 5.76
N TRP A 60 -5.27 -3.89 6.32
CA TRP A 60 -4.64 -3.79 7.64
C TRP A 60 -3.45 -2.81 7.64
N PHE A 61 -2.68 -2.73 6.55
CA PHE A 61 -1.66 -1.69 6.41
C PHE A 61 -2.28 -0.29 6.48
N GLY A 62 -3.43 -0.09 5.84
CA GLY A 62 -4.16 1.17 5.94
C GLY A 62 -4.56 1.51 7.37
N VAL A 63 -5.06 0.54 8.12
CA VAL A 63 -5.40 0.71 9.54
C VAL A 63 -4.16 1.07 10.36
N LEU A 64 -3.05 0.37 10.14
CA LEU A 64 -1.80 0.66 10.85
C LEU A 64 -1.26 2.06 10.52
N MET A 65 -1.37 2.49 9.27
CA MET A 65 -0.97 3.85 8.87
C MET A 65 -1.79 4.90 9.61
N ALA A 66 -3.11 4.74 9.65
CA ALA A 66 -3.99 5.66 10.36
C ALA A 66 -3.66 5.70 11.87
N ALA A 67 -3.44 4.53 12.46
CA ALA A 67 -3.06 4.43 13.87
C ALA A 67 -1.71 5.11 14.16
N ALA A 68 -0.75 4.95 13.26
CA ALA A 68 0.57 5.58 13.41
C ALA A 68 0.48 7.10 13.35
N VAL A 69 -0.33 7.64 12.44
CA VAL A 69 -0.54 9.10 12.35
C VAL A 69 -1.23 9.62 13.60
N TYR A 70 -2.26 8.90 14.06
CA TYR A 70 -3.01 9.28 15.26
C TYR A 70 -2.15 9.27 16.51
N ARG A 71 -1.26 8.29 16.66
CA ARG A 71 -0.40 8.11 17.84
C ARG A 71 0.98 8.77 17.74
N ALA A 72 1.26 9.45 16.65
CA ALA A 72 2.61 9.99 16.40
C ALA A 72 3.11 10.95 17.51
N GLU A 73 2.22 11.60 18.24
CA GLU A 73 2.59 12.48 19.34
C GLU A 73 3.15 11.72 20.54
N ASN A 74 2.59 10.55 20.82
CA ASN A 74 2.94 9.76 22.00
C ASN A 74 3.92 8.63 21.69
N ASP A 75 4.03 8.24 20.43
CA ASP A 75 4.88 7.13 19.99
C ASP A 75 5.55 7.47 18.65
N PRO A 76 6.67 8.21 18.69
CA PRO A 76 7.40 8.59 17.47
C PRO A 76 8.10 7.41 16.78
N LEU A 77 8.26 6.29 17.48
CA LEU A 77 8.89 5.09 16.93
C LEU A 77 8.02 4.40 15.90
N PHE A 78 6.71 4.40 16.13
CA PHE A 78 5.77 3.73 15.22
C PHE A 78 5.77 4.31 13.78
N PRO A 79 5.66 5.64 13.59
CA PRO A 79 5.84 6.24 12.26
C PRO A 79 7.20 5.96 11.64
N LEU A 80 8.26 5.90 12.45
CA LEU A 80 9.60 5.56 11.96
C LEU A 80 9.64 4.15 11.38
N ILE A 81 9.12 3.18 12.13
CA ILE A 81 9.10 1.78 11.70
C ILE A 81 8.29 1.65 10.41
N LEU A 82 7.11 2.25 10.33
CA LEU A 82 6.30 2.21 9.12
C LEU A 82 6.99 2.91 7.95
N GLY A 83 7.61 4.06 8.17
CA GLY A 83 8.34 4.77 7.13
C GLY A 83 9.47 3.92 6.55
N LEU A 84 10.26 3.30 7.40
CA LEU A 84 11.35 2.41 6.98
C LEU A 84 10.82 1.16 6.28
N THR A 85 9.72 0.60 6.77
CA THR A 85 9.07 -0.57 6.15
C THR A 85 8.65 -0.25 4.71
N PHE A 86 7.95 0.86 4.51
CA PHE A 86 7.54 1.26 3.16
C PHE A 86 8.73 1.55 2.25
N LEU A 87 9.76 2.22 2.76
CA LEU A 87 10.96 2.46 1.97
C LEU A 87 11.68 1.16 1.59
N SER A 88 11.71 0.16 2.46
CA SER A 88 12.32 -1.13 2.17
C SER A 88 11.54 -1.95 1.15
N LEU A 89 10.22 -1.75 1.06
CA LEU A 89 9.39 -2.44 0.08
C LEU A 89 9.66 -1.98 -1.36
N ALA A 90 10.08 -0.74 -1.57
CA ALA A 90 10.32 -0.19 -2.90
C ALA A 90 11.37 -0.99 -3.69
N PRO A 91 12.61 -1.23 -3.17
CA PRO A 91 13.60 -2.02 -3.90
C PRO A 91 13.16 -3.47 -4.09
N VAL A 92 12.43 -4.05 -3.13
CA VAL A 92 11.89 -5.41 -3.27
C VAL A 92 10.90 -5.45 -4.43
N THR A 93 9.97 -4.51 -4.47
CA THR A 93 8.97 -4.43 -5.55
C THR A 93 9.63 -4.25 -6.91
N VAL A 94 10.59 -3.31 -7.03
CA VAL A 94 11.32 -3.07 -8.27
C VAL A 94 12.05 -4.34 -8.72
N GLY A 95 12.72 -5.03 -7.80
CA GLY A 95 13.43 -6.27 -8.10
C GLY A 95 12.50 -7.36 -8.60
N LEU A 96 11.36 -7.56 -7.95
CA LEU A 96 10.37 -8.57 -8.34
C LEU A 96 9.75 -8.26 -9.71
N VAL A 97 9.39 -7.00 -9.97
CA VAL A 97 8.83 -6.59 -11.26
C VAL A 97 9.84 -6.83 -12.37
N TRP A 98 11.11 -6.55 -12.12
CA TRP A 98 12.17 -6.74 -13.11
C TRP A 98 12.45 -8.22 -13.37
N VAL A 99 12.58 -9.03 -12.32
CA VAL A 99 12.89 -10.46 -12.42
C VAL A 99 11.76 -11.22 -13.14
N TYR A 100 10.50 -10.94 -12.78
CA TYR A 100 9.34 -11.62 -13.35
C TYR A 100 8.77 -10.93 -14.58
N GLN A 101 9.39 -9.82 -15.03
CA GLN A 101 8.96 -9.05 -16.21
C GLN A 101 7.47 -8.67 -16.15
N LEU A 102 7.03 -8.20 -14.99
CA LEU A 102 5.65 -7.79 -14.77
C LEU A 102 5.34 -6.47 -15.49
N PRO A 103 4.07 -6.17 -15.78
CA PRO A 103 3.68 -4.90 -16.40
C PRO A 103 4.15 -3.68 -15.61
N LEU A 104 4.41 -2.57 -16.32
CA LEU A 104 4.88 -1.31 -15.72
C LEU A 104 3.95 -0.79 -14.62
N LEU A 105 2.68 -1.16 -14.66
CA LEU A 105 1.71 -0.81 -13.62
C LEU A 105 2.20 -1.17 -12.20
N PHE A 106 2.92 -2.29 -12.07
CA PHE A 106 3.42 -2.74 -10.77
C PHE A 106 4.52 -1.83 -10.20
N TYR A 107 5.17 -1.00 -11.01
CA TYR A 107 6.11 0.02 -10.52
C TYR A 107 5.41 1.13 -9.73
N ILE A 108 4.09 1.31 -9.90
CA ILE A 108 3.30 2.25 -9.10
C ILE A 108 3.39 1.88 -7.62
N ASP A 109 3.42 0.60 -7.29
CA ASP A 109 3.57 0.15 -5.90
C ASP A 109 4.90 0.60 -5.30
N ALA A 110 5.98 0.51 -6.08
CA ALA A 110 7.30 0.98 -5.63
C ALA A 110 7.30 2.50 -5.41
N VAL A 111 6.76 3.26 -6.34
CA VAL A 111 6.67 4.73 -6.23
C VAL A 111 5.81 5.11 -5.02
N SER A 112 4.66 4.48 -4.86
CA SER A 112 3.77 4.71 -3.72
C SER A 112 4.46 4.40 -2.39
N SER A 113 5.22 3.31 -2.32
CA SER A 113 5.95 2.92 -1.13
C SER A 113 7.00 3.96 -0.75
N VAL A 114 7.74 4.49 -1.73
CA VAL A 114 8.71 5.57 -1.48
C VAL A 114 8.01 6.82 -0.97
N VAL A 115 6.94 7.25 -1.63
CA VAL A 115 6.20 8.46 -1.26
C VAL A 115 5.64 8.33 0.16
N ILE A 116 4.98 7.22 0.48
CA ILE A 116 4.40 6.99 1.80
C ILE A 116 5.50 6.90 2.86
N GLY A 117 6.57 6.18 2.59
CA GLY A 117 7.70 6.06 3.51
C GLY A 117 8.33 7.42 3.84
N MET A 118 8.56 8.23 2.81
CA MET A 118 9.09 9.59 3.00
C MET A 118 8.12 10.48 3.77
N LEU A 119 6.83 10.39 3.51
CA LEU A 119 5.83 11.15 4.24
C LEU A 119 5.84 10.82 5.74
N PHE A 120 5.97 9.54 6.10
CA PHE A 120 6.07 9.15 7.50
C PHE A 120 7.34 9.70 8.17
N LEU A 121 8.47 9.64 7.48
CA LEU A 121 9.73 10.17 8.02
C LEU A 121 9.68 11.68 8.18
N VAL A 122 9.14 12.39 7.20
CA VAL A 122 8.95 13.86 7.27
C VAL A 122 7.98 14.21 8.40
N TYR A 123 6.87 13.50 8.50
CA TYR A 123 5.88 13.73 9.56
C TYR A 123 6.50 13.55 10.96
N ARG A 124 7.26 12.47 11.12
CA ARG A 124 7.99 12.24 12.37
C ARG A 124 8.98 13.35 12.66
N SER A 125 9.77 13.77 11.68
CA SER A 125 10.74 14.84 11.81
C SER A 125 10.07 16.17 12.21
N LEU A 126 8.96 16.52 11.58
CA LEU A 126 8.21 17.73 11.92
C LEU A 126 7.61 17.69 13.32
N ARG A 127 7.24 16.50 13.81
CA ARG A 127 6.70 16.32 15.16
C ARG A 127 7.78 16.43 16.24
N MET A 128 9.00 16.01 15.93
CA MET A 128 10.10 16.03 16.88
C MET A 128 10.82 17.39 16.94
N SER A 129 10.60 18.24 15.97
CA SER A 129 11.08 19.64 15.98
C SER A 129 10.06 20.55 16.66
#